data_69d2bc65ae896a01d6ae957a9b58ff6e
#
_entry.id   69d2bc65ae896a01d6ae957a9b58ff6e
#
_cell.length_a   1.000
_cell.length_b   1.000
_cell.length_c   1.000
_cell.angle_alpha   90.00
_cell.angle_beta   90.00
_cell.angle_gamma   90.00
#
_symmetry.space_group_name_H-M   'P 1'
#
loop_
_entity.id
_entity.type
_entity.pdbx_description
1 polymer ?
#
loop_
_entity_poly.entity_id
_entity_poly.type
_entity_poly.pdbx_seq_one_letter_code
_entity_poly.pdbx_strand_id
1 'polypeptide(L)'
;MSNRSLWTEIRFMLILSFICGLLLGGTNLAIGNRGELSEKTISTLFNFSNIKFEPNTLYEQFESEFESVSKGRIKIWKNKKNFSIIACKATGSGMWGEITIVFVVNSTSQQLLGLKVIEQKETAGLGSKISEEDFQNQFVNKSIQNDIKVDAITGATTSSRSVEKLLNKALKKIKDIRP
;
A
#
# COMPACT_ATOMS: atom_id res chain seq x y z
N MET A 1 5.59 16.80 -55.49
CA MET A 1 5.14 15.77 -54.52
C MET A 1 3.66 16.01 -54.30
N SER A 2 2.84 14.98 -54.59
CA SER A 2 1.37 15.14 -54.67
C SER A 2 0.75 15.27 -53.28
N ASN A 3 -0.07 16.31 -53.06
CA ASN A 3 -0.86 16.51 -51.84
C ASN A 3 -1.66 15.25 -51.37
N ARG A 4 -1.96 14.33 -52.29
CA ARG A 4 -2.64 13.06 -51.98
C ARG A 4 -1.80 12.12 -51.13
N SER A 5 -0.47 12.10 -51.28
CA SER A 5 0.42 11.26 -50.48
C SER A 5 0.49 11.74 -49.01
N LEU A 6 0.60 13.05 -48.82
CA LEU A 6 0.64 13.65 -47.48
C LEU A 6 -0.64 13.39 -46.67
N TRP A 7 -1.81 13.50 -47.31
CA TRP A 7 -3.10 13.24 -46.68
C TRP A 7 -3.29 11.77 -46.29
N THR A 8 -2.76 10.84 -47.07
CA THR A 8 -2.79 9.41 -46.71
C THR A 8 -1.89 9.08 -45.54
N GLU A 9 -0.71 9.67 -45.48
CA GLU A 9 0.23 9.51 -44.33
C GLU A 9 -0.31 10.10 -43.02
N ILE A 10 -0.91 11.30 -43.11
CA ILE A 10 -1.54 11.96 -41.94
C ILE A 10 -2.72 11.11 -41.42
N ARG A 11 -3.59 10.60 -42.33
CA ARG A 11 -4.69 9.71 -41.93
C ARG A 11 -4.20 8.44 -41.26
N PHE A 12 -3.15 7.81 -41.79
CA PHE A 12 -2.55 6.61 -41.21
C PHE A 12 -2.01 6.87 -39.82
N MET A 13 -1.27 7.98 -39.60
CA MET A 13 -0.75 8.37 -38.27
C MET A 13 -1.87 8.65 -37.26
N LEU A 14 -2.95 9.31 -37.69
CA LEU A 14 -4.10 9.57 -36.82
C LEU A 14 -4.82 8.28 -36.40
N ILE A 15 -5.02 7.35 -37.33
CA ILE A 15 -5.64 6.05 -37.04
C ILE A 15 -4.74 5.23 -36.11
N LEU A 16 -3.44 5.20 -36.37
CA LEU A 16 -2.48 4.47 -35.52
C LEU A 16 -2.43 5.05 -34.12
N SER A 17 -2.38 6.37 -33.96
CA SER A 17 -2.40 7.06 -32.67
C SER A 17 -3.69 6.79 -31.90
N PHE A 18 -4.84 6.78 -32.59
CA PHE A 18 -6.13 6.47 -32.00
C PHE A 18 -6.21 5.02 -31.50
N ILE A 19 -5.71 4.06 -32.30
CA ILE A 19 -5.65 2.63 -31.92
C ILE A 19 -4.74 2.45 -30.72
N CYS A 20 -3.54 3.06 -30.71
CA CYS A 20 -2.63 3.01 -29.56
C CYS A 20 -3.26 3.64 -28.31
N GLY A 21 -3.96 4.76 -28.45
CA GLY A 21 -4.69 5.40 -27.36
C GLY A 21 -5.82 4.53 -26.80
N LEU A 22 -6.58 3.85 -27.65
CA LEU A 22 -7.61 2.89 -27.23
C LEU A 22 -7.02 1.66 -26.53
N LEU A 23 -5.92 1.11 -27.04
CA LEU A 23 -5.24 -0.02 -26.40
C LEU A 23 -4.70 0.35 -25.02
N LEU A 24 -4.03 1.50 -24.89
CA LEU A 24 -3.50 1.98 -23.61
C LEU A 24 -4.63 2.35 -22.64
N GLY A 25 -5.69 3.00 -23.11
CA GLY A 25 -6.86 3.34 -22.30
C GLY A 25 -7.66 2.10 -21.88
N GLY A 26 -7.84 1.14 -22.81
CA GLY A 26 -8.52 -0.12 -22.56
C GLY A 26 -7.80 -1.00 -21.52
N THR A 27 -6.47 -1.06 -21.57
CA THR A 27 -5.68 -1.80 -20.57
C THR A 27 -5.78 -1.18 -19.18
N ASN A 28 -5.81 0.16 -19.08
CA ASN A 28 -6.00 0.85 -17.81
C ASN A 28 -7.39 0.60 -17.19
N LEU A 29 -8.43 0.53 -18.01
CA LEU A 29 -9.78 0.18 -17.55
C LEU A 29 -9.91 -1.30 -17.17
N ALA A 30 -9.24 -2.20 -17.89
CA ALA A 30 -9.27 -3.64 -17.64
C ALA A 30 -8.44 -4.07 -16.42
N ILE A 31 -7.32 -3.35 -16.13
CA ILE A 31 -6.45 -3.64 -14.98
C ILE A 31 -7.11 -3.14 -13.68
N GLY A 32 -8.01 -2.15 -13.75
CA GLY A 32 -8.77 -1.65 -12.60
C GLY A 32 -7.89 -1.41 -11.38
N ASN A 33 -8.43 -1.65 -10.19
CA ASN A 33 -7.72 -1.55 -8.91
C ASN A 33 -6.69 -2.69 -8.64
N ARG A 34 -6.56 -3.67 -9.55
CA ARG A 34 -5.63 -4.81 -9.39
C ARG A 34 -4.16 -4.40 -9.27
N GLY A 35 -3.77 -3.20 -9.74
CA GLY A 35 -2.41 -2.67 -9.61
C GLY A 35 -2.08 -1.98 -8.28
N GLU A 36 -3.07 -1.75 -7.41
CA GLU A 36 -2.84 -1.00 -6.16
C GLU A 36 -2.22 -1.84 -5.03
N LEU A 37 -2.53 -3.14 -4.97
CA LEU A 37 -2.05 -4.07 -3.97
C LEU A 37 -1.46 -5.29 -4.66
N SER A 38 -0.21 -5.64 -4.32
CA SER A 38 0.36 -6.92 -4.75
C SER A 38 -0.25 -8.07 -3.94
N GLU A 39 -0.23 -9.29 -4.49
CA GLU A 39 -0.66 -10.51 -3.78
C GLU A 39 0.03 -10.66 -2.42
N LYS A 40 1.33 -10.37 -2.37
CA LYS A 40 2.11 -10.36 -1.13
C LYS A 40 1.56 -9.37 -0.09
N THR A 41 1.07 -8.22 -0.54
CA THR A 41 0.47 -7.22 0.35
C THR A 41 -0.86 -7.72 0.89
N ILE A 42 -1.73 -8.25 0.03
CA ILE A 42 -3.05 -8.75 0.43
C ILE A 42 -2.91 -9.93 1.39
N SER A 43 -2.05 -10.91 1.07
CA SER A 43 -1.80 -12.06 1.95
C SER A 43 -1.27 -11.64 3.32
N THR A 44 -0.40 -10.62 3.37
CA THR A 44 0.09 -10.05 4.63
C THR A 44 -1.04 -9.42 5.45
N LEU A 45 -1.93 -8.65 4.80
CA LEU A 45 -3.07 -8.03 5.48
C LEU A 45 -4.06 -9.07 6.01
N PHE A 46 -4.32 -10.14 5.27
CA PHE A 46 -5.15 -11.25 5.72
C PHE A 46 -4.54 -11.98 6.91
N ASN A 47 -3.23 -12.27 6.86
CA ASN A 47 -2.52 -12.91 7.97
C ASN A 47 -2.62 -12.07 9.25
N PHE A 48 -2.41 -10.76 9.19
CA PHE A 48 -2.54 -9.87 10.34
C PHE A 48 -3.99 -9.75 10.84
N SER A 49 -4.96 -9.88 9.95
CA SER A 49 -6.39 -9.84 10.28
C SER A 49 -6.92 -11.19 10.78
N ASN A 50 -6.09 -12.24 10.78
CA ASN A 50 -6.47 -13.63 11.07
C ASN A 50 -7.62 -14.13 10.18
N ILE A 51 -7.64 -13.71 8.91
CA ILE A 51 -8.61 -14.11 7.90
C ILE A 51 -7.97 -15.19 7.03
N LYS A 52 -8.65 -16.36 6.94
CA LYS A 52 -8.23 -17.44 6.02
C LYS A 52 -8.48 -17.00 4.57
N PHE A 53 -7.54 -17.29 3.70
CA PHE A 53 -7.64 -16.94 2.28
C PHE A 53 -7.17 -18.08 1.38
N GLU A 54 -7.65 -18.04 0.13
CA GLU A 54 -7.22 -18.95 -0.93
C GLU A 54 -6.35 -18.17 -1.93
N PRO A 55 -5.16 -18.70 -2.30
CA PRO A 55 -4.23 -17.99 -3.17
C PRO A 55 -4.81 -17.56 -4.52
N ASN A 56 -5.68 -18.39 -5.10
CA ASN A 56 -6.24 -18.18 -6.45
C ASN A 56 -7.34 -17.08 -6.50
N THR A 57 -7.94 -16.71 -5.36
CA THR A 57 -9.06 -15.77 -5.25
C THR A 57 -8.75 -14.56 -4.37
N LEU A 58 -7.48 -14.32 -4.11
CA LEU A 58 -6.98 -13.31 -3.16
C LEU A 58 -7.56 -11.91 -3.39
N TYR A 59 -7.59 -11.43 -4.63
CA TYR A 59 -8.12 -10.11 -4.98
C TYR A 59 -9.63 -10.02 -4.79
N GLU A 60 -10.36 -11.02 -5.29
CA GLU A 60 -11.82 -11.08 -5.19
C GLU A 60 -12.24 -11.18 -3.72
N GLN A 61 -11.53 -11.98 -2.94
CA GLN A 61 -11.78 -12.13 -1.53
C GLN A 61 -11.47 -10.82 -0.79
N PHE A 62 -10.38 -10.12 -1.12
CA PHE A 62 -10.06 -8.83 -0.51
C PHE A 62 -11.14 -7.78 -0.80
N GLU A 63 -11.61 -7.67 -2.04
CA GLU A 63 -12.69 -6.75 -2.41
C GLU A 63 -14.04 -7.11 -1.74
N SER A 64 -14.29 -8.40 -1.51
CA SER A 64 -15.48 -8.86 -0.80
C SER A 64 -15.44 -8.57 0.70
N GLU A 65 -14.26 -8.68 1.33
CA GLU A 65 -14.06 -8.53 2.78
C GLU A 65 -13.78 -7.08 3.20
N PHE A 66 -13.16 -6.27 2.32
CA PHE A 66 -12.72 -4.93 2.66
C PHE A 66 -13.34 -3.86 1.76
N GLU A 67 -13.65 -2.72 2.36
CA GLU A 67 -14.12 -1.52 1.67
C GLU A 67 -13.07 -0.41 1.76
N SER A 68 -12.76 0.22 0.63
CA SER A 68 -11.82 1.34 0.59
C SER A 68 -12.46 2.61 1.15
N VAL A 69 -11.86 3.15 2.20
CA VAL A 69 -12.34 4.37 2.89
C VAL A 69 -11.49 5.58 2.54
N SER A 70 -10.23 5.40 2.15
CA SER A 70 -9.32 6.50 1.84
C SER A 70 -8.38 6.16 0.70
N LYS A 71 -8.12 7.16 -0.16
CA LYS A 71 -7.22 7.08 -1.33
C LYS A 71 -5.96 7.92 -1.11
N GLY A 72 -4.98 7.77 -2.00
CA GLY A 72 -3.73 8.52 -1.98
C GLY A 72 -2.58 7.76 -1.31
N ARG A 73 -1.59 8.49 -0.76
CA ARG A 73 -0.37 7.90 -0.15
C ARG A 73 -0.65 7.09 1.13
N ILE A 74 -1.77 7.34 1.79
CA ILE A 74 -2.26 6.56 2.93
C ILE A 74 -3.62 6.03 2.52
N LYS A 75 -3.68 4.74 2.19
CA LYS A 75 -4.87 4.01 1.79
C LYS A 75 -5.37 3.23 2.98
N ILE A 76 -6.66 3.29 3.23
CA ILE A 76 -7.31 2.69 4.39
C ILE A 76 -8.49 1.85 3.89
N TRP A 77 -8.57 0.63 4.37
CA TRP A 77 -9.66 -0.29 4.12
C TRP A 77 -10.26 -0.75 5.43
N LYS A 78 -11.57 -0.78 5.50
CA LYS A 78 -12.33 -1.27 6.66
C LYS A 78 -12.94 -2.63 6.33
N ASN A 79 -12.82 -3.59 7.23
CA ASN A 79 -13.44 -4.90 7.02
C ASN A 79 -14.96 -4.76 7.11
N LYS A 80 -15.68 -5.33 6.14
CA LYS A 80 -17.14 -5.22 6.02
C LYS A 80 -17.90 -6.06 7.05
N LYS A 81 -17.30 -7.18 7.48
CA LYS A 81 -17.89 -8.08 8.48
C LYS A 81 -17.48 -7.71 9.90
N ASN A 82 -16.22 -7.35 10.08
CA ASN A 82 -15.67 -6.92 11.36
C ASN A 82 -15.16 -5.48 11.27
N PHE A 83 -16.03 -4.52 11.51
CA PHE A 83 -15.73 -3.08 11.44
C PHE A 83 -14.59 -2.62 12.35
N SER A 84 -14.20 -3.46 13.31
CA SER A 84 -13.04 -3.18 14.18
C SER A 84 -11.71 -3.37 13.47
N ILE A 85 -11.65 -4.17 12.42
CA ILE A 85 -10.43 -4.46 11.65
C ILE A 85 -10.26 -3.41 10.56
N ILE A 86 -9.15 -2.70 10.62
CA ILE A 86 -8.80 -1.66 9.65
C ILE A 86 -7.42 -2.01 9.10
N ALA A 87 -7.36 -2.26 7.79
CA ALA A 87 -6.12 -2.46 7.05
C ALA A 87 -5.63 -1.14 6.46
N CYS A 88 -4.32 -0.93 6.41
CA CYS A 88 -3.73 0.28 5.88
C CYS A 88 -2.47 -0.02 5.08
N LYS A 89 -2.30 0.70 3.96
CA LYS A 89 -1.04 0.82 3.21
C LYS A 89 -0.63 2.29 3.24
N ALA A 90 0.56 2.58 3.73
CA ALA A 90 1.08 3.94 3.79
C ALA A 90 2.43 4.02 3.10
N THR A 91 2.62 5.05 2.28
CA THR A 91 3.88 5.35 1.60
C THR A 91 4.39 6.71 2.03
N GLY A 92 5.65 6.78 2.41
CA GLY A 92 6.31 8.00 2.87
C GLY A 92 7.79 8.01 2.54
N SER A 93 8.45 9.12 2.85
CA SER A 93 9.88 9.29 2.59
C SER A 93 10.71 8.59 3.68
N GLY A 94 11.66 7.79 3.27
CA GLY A 94 12.76 7.31 4.09
C GLY A 94 13.96 8.26 4.04
N MET A 95 15.17 7.74 4.26
CA MET A 95 16.40 8.48 4.15
C MET A 95 16.87 8.61 2.69
N TRP A 96 16.81 7.53 1.93
CA TRP A 96 17.29 7.44 0.55
C TRP A 96 16.18 7.31 -0.48
N GLY A 97 15.00 6.90 -0.07
CA GLY A 97 13.89 6.73 -0.98
C GLY A 97 12.56 6.55 -0.26
N GLU A 98 11.57 6.10 -1.02
CA GLU A 98 10.25 5.84 -0.44
C GLU A 98 10.25 4.54 0.36
N ILE A 99 9.54 4.56 1.48
CA ILE A 99 9.22 3.40 2.30
C ILE A 99 7.72 3.19 2.22
N THR A 100 7.30 1.96 1.91
CA THR A 100 5.90 1.54 1.94
C THR A 100 5.71 0.51 3.04
N ILE A 101 4.80 0.81 3.95
CA ILE A 101 4.38 -0.09 5.02
C ILE A 101 2.93 -0.51 4.84
N VAL A 102 2.62 -1.73 5.28
CA VAL A 102 1.25 -2.20 5.47
C VAL A 102 1.08 -2.65 6.90
N PHE A 103 -0.09 -2.41 7.44
CA PHE A 103 -0.39 -2.77 8.82
C PHE A 103 -1.90 -2.94 9.02
N VAL A 104 -2.27 -3.61 10.09
CA VAL A 104 -3.66 -3.82 10.50
C VAL A 104 -3.82 -3.39 11.94
N VAL A 105 -4.90 -2.67 12.21
CA VAL A 105 -5.29 -2.28 13.57
C VAL A 105 -6.64 -2.88 13.94
N ASN A 106 -6.79 -3.22 15.19
CA ASN A 106 -8.09 -3.48 15.79
C ASN A 106 -8.54 -2.23 16.54
N SER A 107 -9.60 -1.62 16.05
CA SER A 107 -10.10 -0.36 16.59
C SER A 107 -10.81 -0.51 17.93
N THR A 108 -11.34 -1.68 18.23
CA THR A 108 -12.02 -1.95 19.53
C THR A 108 -10.96 -2.19 20.63
N SER A 109 -9.99 -3.07 20.40
CA SER A 109 -8.92 -3.29 21.37
C SER A 109 -7.86 -2.19 21.40
N GLN A 110 -7.92 -1.23 20.48
CA GLN A 110 -6.95 -0.15 20.32
C GLN A 110 -5.52 -0.66 20.14
N GLN A 111 -5.33 -1.73 19.37
CA GLN A 111 -4.05 -2.40 19.17
C GLN A 111 -3.66 -2.48 17.70
N LEU A 112 -2.37 -2.38 17.45
CA LEU A 112 -1.75 -2.69 16.17
C LEU A 112 -1.52 -4.20 16.10
N LEU A 113 -2.19 -4.90 15.17
CA LEU A 113 -2.13 -6.35 15.06
C LEU A 113 -0.85 -6.82 14.36
N GLY A 114 -0.32 -6.03 13.45
CA GLY A 114 0.92 -6.31 12.76
C GLY A 114 1.31 -5.19 11.80
N LEU A 115 2.60 -5.09 11.51
CA LEU A 115 3.19 -4.16 10.54
C LEU A 115 4.21 -4.88 9.69
N LYS A 116 4.24 -4.59 8.40
CA LYS A 116 5.28 -5.05 7.48
C LYS A 116 5.74 -3.94 6.55
N VAL A 117 7.06 -3.85 6.36
CA VAL A 117 7.66 -3.03 5.32
C VAL A 117 7.61 -3.84 4.02
N ILE A 118 6.85 -3.35 3.04
CA ILE A 118 6.63 -4.02 1.75
C ILE A 118 7.68 -3.61 0.74
N GLU A 119 8.01 -2.31 0.72
CA GLU A 119 8.98 -1.71 -0.21
C GLU A 119 9.83 -0.70 0.53
N GLN A 120 11.10 -0.67 0.23
CA GLN A 120 12.04 0.33 0.71
C GLN A 120 13.22 0.47 -0.26
N LYS A 121 13.84 1.62 -0.27
CA LYS A 121 15.03 1.94 -1.09
C LYS A 121 16.18 2.44 -0.22
N GLU A 122 16.27 1.88 0.99
CA GLU A 122 17.30 2.23 1.97
C GLU A 122 18.61 1.48 1.69
N THR A 123 19.71 1.94 2.28
CA THR A 123 21.03 1.32 2.12
C THR A 123 21.03 -0.14 2.57
N ALA A 124 21.49 -1.04 1.70
CA ALA A 124 21.62 -2.46 1.99
C ALA A 124 22.51 -2.72 3.22
N GLY A 125 22.10 -3.63 4.09
CA GLY A 125 22.80 -3.99 5.33
C GLY A 125 22.71 -2.97 6.46
N LEU A 126 22.17 -1.76 6.21
CA LEU A 126 21.92 -0.72 7.19
C LEU A 126 20.43 -0.36 7.26
N GLY A 127 20.01 0.64 6.51
CA GLY A 127 18.62 1.11 6.49
C GLY A 127 17.61 0.05 6.03
N SER A 128 18.02 -0.89 5.18
CA SER A 128 17.19 -2.03 4.74
C SER A 128 16.77 -2.97 5.87
N LYS A 129 17.46 -2.95 7.01
CA LYS A 129 17.11 -3.76 8.20
C LYS A 129 15.73 -3.44 8.79
N ILE A 130 15.13 -2.30 8.43
CA ILE A 130 13.72 -2.03 8.77
C ILE A 130 12.75 -3.08 8.19
N SER A 131 13.18 -3.88 7.21
CA SER A 131 12.41 -4.98 6.63
C SER A 131 12.62 -6.32 7.35
N GLU A 132 13.52 -6.39 8.33
CA GLU A 132 13.76 -7.58 9.14
C GLU A 132 12.66 -7.76 10.20
N GLU A 133 12.38 -9.01 10.54
CA GLU A 133 11.31 -9.36 11.48
C GLU A 133 11.53 -8.77 12.87
N ASP A 134 12.76 -8.75 13.37
CA ASP A 134 13.12 -8.22 14.68
C ASP A 134 12.68 -6.76 14.84
N PHE A 135 12.87 -5.94 13.80
CA PHE A 135 12.41 -4.56 13.85
C PHE A 135 10.88 -4.46 13.76
N GLN A 136 10.28 -5.23 12.86
CA GLN A 136 8.83 -5.18 12.62
C GLN A 136 8.03 -5.73 13.81
N ASN A 137 8.55 -6.73 14.50
CA ASN A 137 7.91 -7.32 15.68
C ASN A 137 7.77 -6.34 16.86
N GLN A 138 8.59 -5.29 16.92
CA GLN A 138 8.44 -4.24 17.92
C GLN A 138 7.10 -3.51 17.84
N PHE A 139 6.43 -3.54 16.71
CA PHE A 139 5.15 -2.87 16.50
C PHE A 139 3.95 -3.74 16.88
N VAL A 140 4.10 -5.05 16.94
CA VAL A 140 3.00 -6.01 17.18
C VAL A 140 2.42 -5.79 18.60
N ASN A 141 1.09 -5.78 18.69
CA ASN A 141 0.31 -5.59 19.92
C ASN A 141 0.55 -4.26 20.64
N LYS A 142 1.20 -3.28 20.00
CA LYS A 142 1.34 -1.93 20.56
C LYS A 142 -0.03 -1.23 20.59
N SER A 143 -0.26 -0.50 21.70
CA SER A 143 -1.43 0.38 21.80
C SER A 143 -1.34 1.53 20.81
N ILE A 144 -2.45 1.80 20.10
CA ILE A 144 -2.58 2.92 19.15
C ILE A 144 -3.20 4.17 19.76
N GLN A 145 -3.41 4.19 21.09
CA GLN A 145 -3.96 5.36 21.78
C GLN A 145 -3.02 6.57 21.70
N ASN A 146 -1.72 6.31 21.90
CA ASN A 146 -0.65 7.29 21.80
C ASN A 146 0.24 7.03 20.58
N ASP A 147 1.15 7.95 20.29
CA ASP A 147 2.17 7.76 19.28
C ASP A 147 3.05 6.55 19.64
N ILE A 148 3.18 5.62 18.71
CA ILE A 148 4.01 4.42 18.89
C ILE A 148 5.47 4.80 18.74
N LYS A 149 6.29 4.36 19.70
CA LYS A 149 7.74 4.48 19.68
C LYS A 149 8.37 3.09 19.67
N VAL A 150 9.48 2.94 18.96
CA VAL A 150 10.26 1.71 18.85
C VAL A 150 11.74 2.01 18.95
N ASP A 151 12.52 1.00 19.28
CA ASP A 151 13.96 1.13 19.31
C ASP A 151 14.51 1.23 17.89
N ALA A 152 15.34 2.25 17.66
CA ALA A 152 15.96 2.44 16.37
C ALA A 152 17.11 1.45 16.18
N ILE A 153 17.23 0.93 14.96
CA ILE A 153 18.34 0.06 14.58
C ILE A 153 19.63 0.87 14.59
N THR A 154 20.66 0.35 15.24
CA THR A 154 22.01 0.95 15.23
C THR A 154 22.52 1.08 13.81
N GLY A 155 22.94 2.28 13.41
CA GLY A 155 23.34 2.59 12.04
C GLY A 155 22.20 2.85 11.04
N ALA A 156 20.92 2.69 11.47
CA ALA A 156 19.75 2.94 10.64
C ALA A 156 18.69 3.79 11.37
N THR A 157 19.10 4.67 12.25
CA THR A 157 18.21 5.49 13.08
C THR A 157 17.22 6.29 12.25
N THR A 158 17.67 6.93 11.16
CA THR A 158 16.81 7.76 10.30
C THR A 158 15.73 6.92 9.63
N SER A 159 16.09 5.75 9.07
CA SER A 159 15.14 4.84 8.42
C SER A 159 14.12 4.28 9.41
N SER A 160 14.58 3.90 10.62
CA SER A 160 13.71 3.43 11.73
C SER A 160 12.71 4.51 12.13
N ARG A 161 13.16 5.76 12.31
CA ARG A 161 12.31 6.90 12.66
C ARG A 161 11.36 7.29 11.52
N SER A 162 11.75 7.05 10.27
CA SER A 162 10.85 7.28 9.13
C SER A 162 9.67 6.31 9.15
N VAL A 163 9.88 5.02 9.44
CA VAL A 163 8.80 4.04 9.62
C VAL A 163 7.88 4.45 10.79
N GLU A 164 8.46 4.81 11.93
CA GLU A 164 7.71 5.25 13.11
C GLU A 164 6.82 6.46 12.81
N LYS A 165 7.38 7.50 12.18
CA LYS A 165 6.65 8.71 11.78
C LYS A 165 5.54 8.41 10.76
N LEU A 166 5.82 7.54 9.77
CA LEU A 166 4.87 7.15 8.75
C LEU A 166 3.68 6.41 9.36
N LEU A 167 3.94 5.46 10.25
CA LEU A 167 2.92 4.74 10.98
C LEU A 167 2.05 5.69 11.81
N ASN A 168 2.65 6.55 12.64
CA ASN A 168 1.92 7.47 13.50
C ASN A 168 1.07 8.46 12.68
N LYS A 169 1.58 8.93 11.54
CA LYS A 169 0.81 9.75 10.60
C LYS A 169 -0.41 9.01 10.05
N ALA A 170 -0.25 7.74 9.70
CA ALA A 170 -1.35 6.92 9.20
C ALA A 170 -2.39 6.61 10.31
N LEU A 171 -1.93 6.35 11.54
CA LEU A 171 -2.80 6.14 12.69
C LEU A 171 -3.64 7.39 13.03
N LYS A 172 -3.07 8.59 12.93
CA LYS A 172 -3.82 9.85 13.08
C LYS A 172 -4.93 9.94 12.04
N LYS A 173 -4.63 9.65 10.78
CA LYS A 173 -5.64 9.64 9.72
C LYS A 173 -6.74 8.59 9.94
N ILE A 174 -6.41 7.42 10.50
CA ILE A 174 -7.42 6.41 10.88
C ILE A 174 -8.34 6.95 12.00
N LYS A 175 -7.78 7.67 12.98
CA LYS A 175 -8.58 8.28 14.04
C LYS A 175 -9.55 9.33 13.52
N ASP A 176 -9.16 10.12 12.51
CA ASP A 176 -10.00 11.16 11.90
C ASP A 176 -11.17 10.58 11.07
N ILE A 177 -11.07 9.33 10.60
CA ILE A 177 -12.10 8.65 9.81
C ILE A 177 -13.09 7.89 10.71
N ARG A 178 -12.80 7.75 11.99
CA ARG A 178 -13.74 7.15 12.94
C ARG A 178 -14.88 8.14 13.20
N PRO A 179 -16.13 7.67 13.13
CA PRO A 179 -17.25 8.42 13.66
C PRO A 179 -17.18 8.52 15.19
#